data_cc0c55317be33fbdcdb4fe26512ba6bb
#
_entry.id   cc0c55317be33fbdcdb4fe26512ba6bb
#
_cell.length_a   1.000
_cell.length_b   1.000
_cell.length_c   1.000
_cell.angle_alpha   90.00
_cell.angle_beta   90.00
_cell.angle_gamma   90.00
#
_symmetry.space_group_name_H-M   'P 1'
#
loop_
_entity.id
_entity.type
_entity.pdbx_description
1 polymer ?
#
loop_
_entity_poly.entity_id
_entity_poly.type
_entity_poly.pdbx_seq_one_letter_code
_entity_poly.pdbx_strand_id
1 'polypeptide(L)'
;MSNFYVYLLISSSGTTYVGATVDLDRRLRQHNKELVGGAKATSIKVSKGEIWTRACYVSEFPSWQAALQFEWRWKRLGRKFPRKMNPLERRLRALDLLLSFESSTTKAIPFLEWETPPEVYIELDNVYQYY
;
A
#
# COMPACT_ATOMS: atom_id res chain seq x y z
N MET A 1 3.79 19.28 4.74
CA MET A 1 4.27 17.93 4.40
C MET A 1 3.56 16.90 5.26
N SER A 2 3.12 15.84 4.61
CA SER A 2 2.45 14.74 5.30
C SER A 2 3.49 13.73 5.83
N ASN A 3 3.26 13.23 7.05
CA ASN A 3 4.06 12.17 7.66
C ASN A 3 3.28 10.85 7.70
N PHE A 4 2.25 10.74 6.87
CA PHE A 4 1.41 9.56 6.80
C PHE A 4 1.56 8.92 5.44
N TYR A 5 1.69 7.59 5.39
CA TYR A 5 1.94 6.86 4.16
C TYR A 5 1.08 5.60 4.11
N VAL A 6 0.67 5.24 2.90
CA VAL A 6 0.09 3.92 2.63
C VAL A 6 1.01 3.24 1.63
N TYR A 7 1.44 2.03 1.92
CA TYR A 7 2.50 1.35 1.18
C TYR A 7 2.07 -0.02 0.69
N LEU A 8 2.74 -0.48 -0.36
CA LEU A 8 2.57 -1.81 -0.93
C LEU A 8 3.88 -2.57 -0.83
N LEU A 9 3.84 -3.73 -0.19
CA LEU A 9 4.98 -4.64 -0.11
C LEU A 9 4.76 -5.84 -1.02
N ILE A 10 5.88 -6.39 -1.52
CA ILE A 10 5.90 -7.64 -2.25
C ILE A 10 6.94 -8.55 -1.60
N SER A 11 6.57 -9.83 -1.40
CA SER A 11 7.49 -10.84 -0.86
C SER A 11 8.26 -11.53 -1.97
N SER A 12 9.27 -12.30 -1.59
CA SER A 12 10.08 -13.08 -2.53
C SER A 12 9.26 -13.99 -3.41
N SER A 13 8.13 -14.51 -2.93
CA SER A 13 7.24 -15.39 -3.71
C SER A 13 6.15 -14.65 -4.48
N GLY A 14 6.10 -13.31 -4.39
CA GLY A 14 5.11 -12.51 -5.10
C GLY A 14 3.83 -12.22 -4.31
N THR A 15 3.76 -12.59 -3.04
CA THR A 15 2.64 -12.23 -2.17
C THR A 15 2.71 -10.73 -1.86
N THR A 16 1.56 -10.08 -1.72
CA THR A 16 1.51 -8.64 -1.47
C THR A 16 0.89 -8.29 -0.13
N TYR A 17 1.23 -7.11 0.38
CA TYR A 17 0.68 -6.58 1.62
C TYR A 17 0.53 -5.06 1.50
N VAL A 18 -0.62 -4.55 1.89
CA VAL A 18 -0.90 -3.10 1.93
C VAL A 18 -1.05 -2.69 3.39
N GLY A 19 -0.40 -1.60 3.79
CA GLY A 19 -0.46 -1.08 5.14
C GLY A 19 -0.31 0.42 5.19
N ALA A 20 -0.47 1.00 6.37
CA ALA A 20 -0.27 2.41 6.62
C ALA A 20 0.78 2.60 7.71
N THR A 21 1.54 3.69 7.64
CA THR A 21 2.58 3.97 8.61
C THR A 21 2.92 5.46 8.66
N VAL A 22 3.59 5.85 9.73
CA VAL A 22 4.20 7.18 9.86
C VAL A 22 5.70 7.14 9.54
N ASP A 23 6.28 5.95 9.38
CA ASP A 23 7.72 5.76 9.14
C ASP A 23 7.91 4.55 8.22
N LEU A 24 8.13 4.79 6.94
CA LEU A 24 8.21 3.75 5.91
C LEU A 24 9.35 2.76 6.17
N ASP A 25 10.53 3.26 6.48
CA ASP A 25 11.71 2.39 6.61
C ASP A 25 11.65 1.55 7.88
N ARG A 26 11.23 2.14 8.99
CA ARG A 26 11.05 1.43 10.25
C ARG A 26 10.00 0.33 10.09
N ARG A 27 8.88 0.64 9.41
CA ARG A 27 7.78 -0.32 9.22
C ARG A 27 8.22 -1.50 8.36
N LEU A 28 9.00 -1.25 7.30
CA LEU A 28 9.54 -2.32 6.47
C LEU A 28 10.46 -3.24 7.29
N ARG A 29 11.31 -2.67 8.15
CA ARG A 29 12.18 -3.45 9.02
C ARG A 29 11.38 -4.29 10.01
N GLN A 30 10.26 -3.77 10.50
CA GLN A 30 9.35 -4.55 11.36
C GLN A 30 8.73 -5.72 10.60
N HIS A 31 8.29 -5.51 9.36
CA HIS A 31 7.72 -6.58 8.54
C HIS A 31 8.75 -7.67 8.24
N ASN A 32 10.01 -7.29 8.06
CA ASN A 32 11.11 -8.23 7.81
C ASN A 32 11.69 -8.82 9.08
N LYS A 33 11.11 -8.55 10.25
CA LYS A 33 11.53 -9.04 11.56
C LYS A 33 12.93 -8.55 11.98
N GLU A 34 13.43 -7.49 11.36
CA GLU A 34 14.65 -6.83 11.83
C GLU A 34 14.37 -6.01 13.09
N LEU A 35 13.12 -5.60 13.27
CA LEU A 35 12.61 -4.93 14.46
C LEU A 35 11.33 -5.62 14.91
N VAL A 36 11.01 -5.51 16.21
CA VAL A 36 9.79 -6.06 16.77
C VAL A 36 8.59 -5.23 16.28
N GLY A 37 7.43 -5.86 16.11
CA GLY A 37 6.17 -5.17 15.84
C GLY A 37 5.61 -5.34 14.44
N GLY A 38 6.11 -6.28 13.65
CA GLY A 38 5.56 -6.56 12.32
C GLY A 38 4.19 -7.22 12.40
N ALA A 39 3.43 -7.14 11.30
CA ALA A 39 2.15 -7.83 11.19
C ALA A 39 2.34 -9.34 11.16
N LYS A 40 1.36 -10.07 11.68
CA LYS A 40 1.43 -11.54 11.71
C LYS A 40 1.58 -12.14 10.32
N ALA A 41 0.81 -11.63 9.35
CA ALA A 41 0.84 -12.14 7.97
C ALA A 41 2.22 -12.00 7.34
N THR A 42 2.90 -10.86 7.54
CA THR A 42 4.24 -10.64 6.97
C THR A 42 5.29 -11.46 7.71
N SER A 43 5.16 -11.61 9.03
CA SER A 43 6.09 -12.39 9.85
C SER A 43 6.10 -13.87 9.47
N ILE A 44 4.95 -14.42 9.09
CA ILE A 44 4.84 -15.82 8.65
C ILE A 44 5.70 -16.04 7.41
N LYS A 45 5.69 -15.11 6.44
CA LYS A 45 6.49 -15.23 5.22
C LYS A 45 7.98 -15.18 5.52
N VAL A 46 8.39 -14.26 6.40
CA VAL A 46 9.81 -14.17 6.81
C VAL A 46 10.26 -15.44 7.49
N SER A 47 9.40 -16.05 8.32
CA SER A 47 9.71 -17.32 8.98
C SER A 47 9.92 -18.46 7.98
N LYS A 48 9.41 -18.32 6.76
CA LYS A 48 9.60 -19.29 5.66
C LYS A 48 10.78 -18.93 4.75
N GLY A 49 11.59 -17.96 5.15
CA GLY A 49 12.77 -17.56 4.39
C GLY A 49 12.55 -16.48 3.34
N GLU A 50 11.36 -15.87 3.31
CA GLU A 50 11.08 -14.79 2.37
C GLU A 50 11.47 -13.43 2.94
N ILE A 51 11.68 -12.47 2.04
CA ILE A 51 11.89 -11.06 2.40
C ILE A 51 10.83 -10.20 1.74
N TRP A 52 10.46 -9.11 2.42
CA TRP A 52 9.55 -8.11 1.89
C TRP A 52 10.32 -6.93 1.32
N THR A 53 9.89 -6.44 0.16
CA THR A 53 10.42 -5.24 -0.49
C THR A 53 9.26 -4.30 -0.73
N ARG A 54 9.48 -3.00 -0.56
CA ARG A 54 8.43 -2.02 -0.83
C ARG A 54 8.36 -1.76 -2.32
N ALA A 55 7.19 -2.00 -2.91
CA ALA A 55 6.97 -1.81 -4.35
C ALA A 55 6.64 -0.35 -4.67
N CYS A 56 5.81 0.27 -3.85
CA CYS A 56 5.43 1.67 -3.98
C CYS A 56 4.80 2.16 -2.68
N TYR A 57 4.63 3.48 -2.58
CA TYR A 57 3.87 4.08 -1.49
C TYR A 57 3.14 5.33 -1.97
N VAL A 58 2.12 5.71 -1.23
CA VAL A 58 1.33 6.92 -1.47
C VAL A 58 1.53 7.86 -0.30
N SER A 59 1.68 9.15 -0.57
CA SER A 59 1.90 10.19 0.43
C SER A 59 0.84 11.29 0.33
N GLU A 60 1.00 12.33 1.13
CA GLU A 60 0.22 13.57 1.12
C GLU A 60 -1.14 13.45 1.84
N PHE A 61 -1.32 12.43 2.67
CA PHE A 61 -2.55 12.29 3.45
C PHE A 61 -2.68 13.43 4.46
N PRO A 62 -3.84 14.11 4.50
CA PRO A 62 -4.06 15.22 5.42
C PRO A 62 -4.13 14.82 6.89
N SER A 63 -4.38 13.52 7.16
CA SER A 63 -4.50 13.01 8.53
C SER A 63 -4.24 11.50 8.53
N TRP A 64 -4.03 10.95 9.73
CA TRP A 64 -3.93 9.50 9.91
C TRP A 64 -5.24 8.81 9.49
N GLN A 65 -6.38 9.43 9.82
CA GLN A 65 -7.68 8.88 9.43
C GLN A 65 -7.79 8.78 7.91
N ALA A 66 -7.34 9.80 7.17
CA ALA A 66 -7.37 9.77 5.70
C ALA A 66 -6.51 8.62 5.16
N ALA A 67 -5.34 8.38 5.76
CA ALA A 67 -4.47 7.27 5.37
C ALA A 67 -5.16 5.92 5.62
N LEU A 68 -5.79 5.75 6.77
CA LEU A 68 -6.49 4.51 7.10
C LEU A 68 -7.69 4.26 6.19
N GLN A 69 -8.44 5.30 5.81
CA GLN A 69 -9.54 5.19 4.88
C GLN A 69 -9.05 4.76 3.50
N PHE A 70 -7.93 5.33 3.04
CA PHE A 70 -7.32 4.97 1.77
C PHE A 70 -6.83 3.52 1.78
N GLU A 71 -6.14 3.12 2.83
CA GLU A 71 -5.66 1.74 3.00
C GLU A 71 -6.81 0.74 2.94
N TRP A 72 -7.87 1.01 3.69
CA TRP A 72 -9.05 0.15 3.75
C TRP A 72 -9.66 -0.03 2.35
N ARG A 73 -9.82 1.07 1.63
CA ARG A 73 -10.44 1.03 0.30
C ARG A 73 -9.55 0.30 -0.70
N TRP A 74 -8.25 0.55 -0.68
CA TRP A 74 -7.30 -0.12 -1.55
C TRP A 74 -7.42 -1.65 -1.42
N LYS A 75 -7.43 -2.14 -0.19
CA LYS A 75 -7.57 -3.57 0.07
C LYS A 75 -8.88 -4.13 -0.48
N ARG A 76 -9.98 -3.42 -0.31
CA ARG A 76 -11.29 -3.89 -0.78
C ARG A 76 -11.39 -3.88 -2.30
N LEU A 77 -10.84 -2.90 -2.96
CA LEU A 77 -10.90 -2.79 -4.42
C LEU A 77 -10.18 -3.95 -5.11
N GLY A 78 -9.20 -4.54 -4.47
CA GLY A 78 -8.51 -5.72 -5.01
C GLY A 78 -9.46 -6.88 -5.28
N ARG A 79 -10.57 -6.97 -4.54
CA ARG A 79 -11.55 -8.03 -4.71
C ARG A 79 -12.36 -7.92 -6.00
N LYS A 80 -12.32 -6.77 -6.68
CA LYS A 80 -13.01 -6.57 -7.96
C LYS A 80 -12.26 -7.20 -9.13
N PHE A 81 -11.03 -7.63 -8.93
CA PHE A 81 -10.19 -8.19 -9.98
C PHE A 81 -10.11 -9.71 -9.84
N PRO A 82 -9.87 -10.43 -10.96
CA PRO A 82 -9.84 -11.90 -10.95
C PRO A 82 -8.80 -12.45 -9.97
N ARG A 83 -9.14 -13.57 -9.31
CA ARG A 83 -8.21 -14.25 -8.40
C ARG A 83 -6.94 -14.73 -9.10
N LYS A 84 -7.05 -15.04 -10.40
CA LYS A 84 -5.92 -15.52 -11.20
C LYS A 84 -4.95 -14.41 -11.59
N MET A 85 -5.36 -13.16 -11.43
CA MET A 85 -4.49 -12.03 -11.73
C MET A 85 -3.28 -12.06 -10.80
N ASN A 86 -2.10 -11.71 -11.33
CA ASN A 86 -0.89 -11.57 -10.54
C ASN A 86 -1.16 -10.64 -9.35
N PRO A 87 -0.75 -11.00 -8.11
CA PRO A 87 -1.06 -10.18 -6.94
C PRO A 87 -0.56 -8.74 -7.03
N LEU A 88 0.64 -8.53 -7.55
CA LEU A 88 1.17 -7.17 -7.73
C LEU A 88 0.32 -6.38 -8.72
N GLU A 89 -0.01 -6.96 -9.85
CA GLU A 89 -0.87 -6.32 -10.85
C GLU A 89 -2.23 -5.97 -10.23
N ARG A 90 -2.82 -6.90 -9.49
CA ARG A 90 -4.12 -6.67 -8.83
C ARG A 90 -4.06 -5.45 -7.91
N ARG A 91 -3.01 -5.32 -7.12
CA ARG A 91 -2.83 -4.18 -6.21
C ARG A 91 -2.66 -2.87 -6.98
N LEU A 92 -1.89 -2.89 -8.05
CA LEU A 92 -1.66 -1.68 -8.86
C LEU A 92 -2.92 -1.26 -9.61
N ARG A 93 -3.69 -2.21 -10.14
CA ARG A 93 -4.98 -1.92 -10.77
C ARG A 93 -5.97 -1.34 -9.76
N ALA A 94 -6.00 -1.91 -8.55
CA ALA A 94 -6.85 -1.41 -7.48
C ALA A 94 -6.46 0.02 -7.08
N LEU A 95 -5.17 0.32 -7.02
CA LEU A 95 -4.68 1.67 -6.72
C LEU A 95 -5.12 2.67 -7.79
N ASP A 96 -4.94 2.32 -9.07
CA ASP A 96 -5.36 3.18 -10.18
C ASP A 96 -6.85 3.47 -10.10
N LEU A 97 -7.66 2.45 -9.81
CA LEU A 97 -9.10 2.61 -9.68
C LEU A 97 -9.44 3.55 -8.52
N LEU A 98 -8.79 3.35 -7.38
CA LEU A 98 -9.00 4.21 -6.20
C LEU A 98 -8.67 5.67 -6.50
N LEU A 99 -7.57 5.92 -7.18
CA LEU A 99 -7.14 7.27 -7.52
C LEU A 99 -8.07 7.95 -8.54
N SER A 100 -8.90 7.18 -9.24
CA SER A 100 -9.91 7.71 -10.16
C SER A 100 -11.19 8.14 -9.44
N PHE A 101 -11.36 7.79 -8.18
CA PHE A 101 -12.54 8.15 -7.39
C PHE A 101 -12.42 9.58 -6.88
N GLU A 102 -13.55 10.15 -6.46
CA GLU A 102 -13.59 11.47 -5.85
C GLU A 102 -12.96 11.45 -4.46
N SER A 103 -13.17 10.36 -3.72
CA SER A 103 -12.67 10.18 -2.35
C SER A 103 -12.43 8.70 -2.06
N SER A 104 -11.68 8.41 -0.99
CA SER A 104 -11.39 7.04 -0.58
C SER A 104 -12.66 6.28 -0.21
N THR A 105 -13.53 6.92 0.58
CA THR A 105 -14.80 6.36 1.03
C THR A 105 -15.86 7.46 0.96
N THR A 106 -17.12 7.09 1.14
CA THR A 106 -18.23 8.06 1.10
C THR A 106 -18.11 9.13 2.20
N LYS A 107 -17.44 8.82 3.30
CA LYS A 107 -17.26 9.76 4.42
C LYS A 107 -15.89 10.45 4.42
N ALA A 108 -15.02 10.09 3.49
CA ALA A 108 -13.69 10.66 3.43
C ALA A 108 -13.69 12.03 2.75
N ILE A 109 -12.71 12.86 3.09
CA ILE A 109 -12.52 14.15 2.44
C ILE A 109 -12.12 13.90 0.98
N PRO A 110 -12.81 14.53 -0.01
CA PRO A 110 -12.45 14.38 -1.42
C PRO A 110 -11.00 14.76 -1.70
N PHE A 111 -10.36 14.03 -2.61
CA PHE A 111 -8.94 14.26 -2.93
C PHE A 111 -8.67 15.69 -3.39
N LEU A 112 -9.61 16.32 -4.09
CA LEU A 112 -9.47 17.69 -4.56
C LEU A 112 -9.45 18.73 -3.42
N GLU A 113 -9.90 18.34 -2.23
CA GLU A 113 -9.89 19.22 -1.05
C GLU A 113 -8.62 19.06 -0.22
N TRP A 114 -7.74 18.10 -0.58
CA TRP A 114 -6.44 17.98 0.08
C TRP A 114 -5.53 19.13 -0.35
N GLU A 115 -4.63 19.56 0.54
CA GLU A 115 -3.64 20.59 0.23
C GLU A 115 -2.81 20.18 -0.99
N THR A 116 -2.36 18.93 -1.01
CA THR A 116 -1.70 18.31 -2.15
C THR A 116 -2.41 17.00 -2.43
N PRO A 117 -2.75 16.68 -3.69
CA PRO A 117 -3.40 15.41 -4.00
C PRO A 117 -2.51 14.22 -3.66
N PRO A 118 -3.08 13.01 -3.54
CA PRO A 118 -2.27 11.81 -3.29
C PRO A 118 -1.16 11.67 -4.33
N GLU A 119 0.05 11.42 -3.86
CA GLU A 119 1.22 11.20 -4.73
C GLU A 119 1.71 9.77 -4.59
N VAL A 120 1.94 9.10 -5.72
CA VAL A 120 2.43 7.72 -5.77
C VAL A 120 3.91 7.72 -6.14
N TYR A 121 4.70 7.02 -5.33
CA TYR A 121 6.14 6.84 -5.57
C TYR A 121 6.41 5.38 -5.87
N ILE A 122 6.87 5.09 -7.08
CA ILE A 122 7.18 3.73 -7.54
C ILE A 122 8.65 3.45 -7.18
N GLU A 123 8.89 2.32 -6.50
CA GLU A 123 10.23 1.97 -6.02
C GLU A 123 10.81 0.71 -6.67
N LEU A 124 9.99 -0.07 -7.39
CA LEU A 124 10.44 -1.26 -8.09
C LEU A 124 10.26 -1.07 -9.59
N ASP A 125 11.30 -1.35 -10.37
CA ASP A 125 11.26 -1.21 -11.83
C ASP A 125 10.19 -2.07 -12.47
N ASN A 126 9.99 -3.30 -11.96
CA ASN A 126 9.01 -4.22 -12.54
C ASN A 126 7.55 -3.77 -12.36
N VAL A 127 7.29 -2.74 -11.55
CA VAL A 127 5.95 -2.17 -11.42
C VAL A 127 5.51 -1.54 -12.74
N TYR A 128 6.44 -0.96 -13.49
CA TYR A 128 6.14 -0.25 -14.73
C TYR A 128 5.60 -1.16 -15.84
N GLN A 129 5.81 -2.46 -15.77
CA GLN A 129 5.28 -3.39 -16.79
C GLN A 129 3.75 -3.45 -16.77
N TYR A 130 3.11 -2.95 -15.72
CA TYR A 130 1.64 -2.95 -15.57
C TYR A 130 1.00 -1.61 -15.94
N TYR A 131 1.80 -0.66 -16.37
CA TYR A 131 1.32 0.68 -16.79
C TYR A 131 1.57 0.93 -18.31
#